data_d743249aa481271251f5e295e6b43fe9
#
_entry.id   d743249aa481271251f5e295e6b43fe9
#
_cell.length_a   1.000
_cell.length_b   1.000
_cell.length_c   1.000
_cell.angle_alpha   90.00
_cell.angle_beta   90.00
_cell.angle_gamma   90.00
#
_symmetry.space_group_name_H-M   'P 1'
#
loop_
_entity.id
_entity.type
_entity.pdbx_description
1 polymer ?
#
loop_
_entity_poly.entity_id
_entity_poly.type
_entity_poly.pdbx_seq_one_letter_code
_entity_poly.pdbx_strand_id
1 'polypeptide(L)'
;MKRIFYFNVTYTCNSSCAFCYSHNTIHSGVVHNEIEIEQFVEYLRRHNVGKHDRVIINGGEPFLHSNIIGILKSLKKIGCETLIYTNGRRLFQYDLSFLDKHYRFVIPVHGHEKLHDSITKIKSSFAEMIKSFDYIKTLDCLIDVKVIVNNVMASNEIEVERTLLVLDQLPINHAVHITKMADTIISHKNNCPSVTHRQAARCTNTFFNFYVSKNLKIKIFDTCVKLLCLDDNILCMDCPDAQVFFKDNAHEWNFECYTPVLECRSSCEKYSFCYSAVSNYNVLEYNNGKFYKGFE
;
A
#
# COMPACT_ATOMS: atom_id res chain seq x y z
N MET A 1 1.51 15.68 -16.72
CA MET A 1 2.27 14.71 -15.87
C MET A 1 1.68 14.77 -14.48
N LYS A 2 1.31 13.63 -13.90
CA LYS A 2 0.81 13.55 -12.52
C LYS A 2 2.00 13.57 -11.57
N ARG A 3 2.01 14.45 -10.55
CA ARG A 3 3.06 14.48 -9.54
C ARG A 3 2.59 13.73 -8.30
N ILE A 4 3.47 12.93 -7.72
CA ILE A 4 3.23 12.15 -6.51
C ILE A 4 4.21 12.60 -5.45
N PHE A 5 3.70 13.02 -4.30
CA PHE A 5 4.47 13.46 -3.15
C PHE A 5 4.34 12.43 -2.03
N TYR A 6 5.44 11.79 -1.70
CA TYR A 6 5.49 10.71 -0.73
C TYR A 6 6.13 11.18 0.57
N PHE A 7 5.41 11.10 1.68
CA PHE A 7 5.89 11.54 2.98
C PHE A 7 5.94 10.39 3.98
N ASN A 8 7.11 10.14 4.55
CA ASN A 8 7.23 9.41 5.80
C ASN A 8 7.12 10.40 6.97
N VAL A 9 5.90 10.59 7.48
CA VAL A 9 5.64 11.63 8.48
C VAL A 9 6.20 11.31 9.86
N THR A 10 6.33 10.02 10.19
CA THR A 10 6.97 9.51 11.41
C THR A 10 7.54 8.13 11.18
N TYR A 11 8.56 7.76 11.93
CA TYR A 11 9.06 6.37 11.98
C TYR A 11 8.58 5.61 13.23
N THR A 12 7.83 6.25 14.11
CA THR A 12 7.19 5.57 15.24
C THR A 12 6.11 4.62 14.74
N CYS A 13 6.10 3.39 15.25
CA CYS A 13 5.10 2.38 14.92
C CYS A 13 4.69 1.58 16.14
N ASN A 14 3.40 1.28 16.27
CA ASN A 14 2.82 0.44 17.31
C ASN A 14 2.70 -1.04 16.92
N SER A 15 3.31 -1.44 15.79
CA SER A 15 3.39 -2.82 15.32
C SER A 15 4.84 -3.21 15.03
N SER A 16 5.15 -4.51 15.05
CA SER A 16 6.47 -5.05 14.77
C SER A 16 6.38 -6.16 13.72
N CYS A 17 5.80 -5.82 12.56
CA CYS A 17 5.45 -6.78 11.52
C CYS A 17 6.66 -7.63 11.09
N ALA A 18 6.41 -8.93 10.93
CA ALA A 18 7.45 -9.93 10.68
C ALA A 18 8.29 -9.70 9.42
N PHE A 19 7.75 -8.98 8.44
CA PHE A 19 8.39 -8.66 7.16
C PHE A 19 8.36 -7.15 6.83
N CYS A 20 8.33 -6.29 7.84
CA CYS A 20 8.31 -4.84 7.65
C CYS A 20 9.55 -4.37 6.90
N TYR A 21 9.38 -3.69 5.77
CA TYR A 21 10.50 -3.18 4.99
C TYR A 21 11.20 -1.99 5.68
N SER A 22 10.48 -1.24 6.50
CA SER A 22 11.01 -0.10 7.28
C SER A 22 11.52 -0.49 8.66
N HIS A 23 11.57 -1.79 9.00
CA HIS A 23 11.89 -2.27 10.34
C HIS A 23 13.22 -1.72 10.87
N ASN A 24 14.25 -1.75 10.05
CA ASN A 24 15.59 -1.30 10.46
C ASN A 24 15.59 0.19 10.80
N THR A 25 14.83 1.00 10.09
CA THR A 25 14.68 2.42 10.38
C THR A 25 13.86 2.65 11.64
N ILE A 26 12.71 1.96 11.75
CA ILE A 26 11.79 2.07 12.90
C ILE A 26 12.45 1.63 14.20
N HIS A 27 13.28 0.58 14.17
CA HIS A 27 13.88 -0.04 15.35
C HIS A 27 15.40 0.13 15.44
N SER A 28 15.96 1.13 14.73
CA SER A 28 17.40 1.40 14.72
C SER A 28 17.96 1.92 16.04
N GLY A 29 17.10 2.30 16.97
CA GLY A 29 17.49 3.03 18.18
C GLY A 29 17.85 4.50 17.95
N VAL A 30 17.87 4.94 16.69
CA VAL A 30 17.99 6.35 16.33
C VAL A 30 16.63 7.02 16.54
N VAL A 31 16.61 8.09 17.30
CA VAL A 31 15.40 8.91 17.46
C VAL A 31 15.17 9.63 16.13
N HIS A 32 14.22 9.14 15.35
CA HIS A 32 13.76 9.83 14.16
C HIS A 32 12.67 10.81 14.59
N ASN A 33 12.97 12.10 14.47
CA ASN A 33 11.97 13.12 14.71
C ASN A 33 10.85 13.03 13.67
N GLU A 34 9.67 13.41 14.07
CA GLU A 34 8.54 13.56 13.17
C GLU A 34 8.74 14.74 12.23
N ILE A 35 8.11 14.74 11.07
CA ILE A 35 8.06 15.93 10.22
C ILE A 35 7.22 16.99 10.94
N GLU A 36 7.82 18.13 11.27
CA GLU A 36 7.07 19.25 11.83
C GLU A 36 6.05 19.76 10.80
N ILE A 37 4.85 20.13 11.28
CA ILE A 37 3.76 20.56 10.40
C ILE A 37 4.16 21.79 9.55
N GLU A 38 4.94 22.68 10.10
CA GLU A 38 5.45 23.87 9.40
C GLU A 38 6.36 23.48 8.24
N GLN A 39 7.25 22.50 8.43
CA GLN A 39 8.11 21.96 7.39
C GLN A 39 7.28 21.24 6.31
N PHE A 40 6.26 20.48 6.72
CA PHE A 40 5.35 19.80 5.80
C PHE A 40 4.62 20.81 4.92
N VAL A 41 4.00 21.80 5.50
CA VAL A 41 3.25 22.85 4.78
C VAL A 41 4.16 23.66 3.87
N GLU A 42 5.35 24.03 4.35
CA GLU A 42 6.33 24.77 3.55
C GLU A 42 6.82 23.96 2.35
N TYR A 43 7.03 22.66 2.53
CA TYR A 43 7.38 21.77 1.43
C TYR A 43 6.29 21.74 0.36
N LEU A 44 5.01 21.56 0.76
CA LEU A 44 3.88 21.59 -0.17
C LEU A 44 3.80 22.92 -0.92
N ARG A 45 4.01 24.03 -0.22
CA ARG A 45 4.01 25.39 -0.80
C ARG A 45 5.15 25.59 -1.80
N ARG A 46 6.38 25.19 -1.44
CA ARG A 46 7.58 25.31 -2.28
C ARG A 46 7.43 24.55 -3.60
N HIS A 47 6.78 23.40 -3.56
CA HIS A 47 6.51 22.58 -4.75
C HIS A 47 5.20 22.91 -5.45
N ASN A 48 4.47 23.94 -5.01
CA ASN A 48 3.16 24.32 -5.56
C ASN A 48 2.22 23.11 -5.69
N VAL A 49 2.10 22.31 -4.62
CA VAL A 49 1.21 21.14 -4.60
C VAL A 49 -0.23 21.61 -4.73
N GLY A 50 -0.98 21.01 -5.66
CA GLY A 50 -2.34 21.41 -6.00
C GLY A 50 -3.30 20.24 -6.17
N LYS A 51 -4.54 20.54 -6.53
CA LYS A 51 -5.65 19.58 -6.63
C LYS A 51 -5.43 18.41 -7.62
N HIS A 52 -4.51 18.56 -8.56
CA HIS A 52 -4.20 17.51 -9.54
C HIS A 52 -3.06 16.60 -9.11
N ASP A 53 -2.42 16.93 -8.01
CA ASP A 53 -1.34 16.14 -7.45
C ASP A 53 -1.88 15.04 -6.52
N ARG A 54 -1.02 14.07 -6.24
CA ARG A 54 -1.29 13.03 -5.24
C ARG A 54 -0.30 13.15 -4.11
N VAL A 55 -0.80 13.11 -2.88
CA VAL A 55 0.02 13.04 -1.67
C VAL A 55 -0.17 11.67 -1.03
N ILE A 56 0.94 11.02 -0.69
CA ILE A 56 0.97 9.75 0.02
C ILE A 56 1.54 9.99 1.41
N ILE A 57 0.75 9.70 2.43
CA ILE A 57 1.13 9.75 3.83
C ILE A 57 1.46 8.34 4.30
N ASN A 58 2.69 8.15 4.73
CA ASN A 58 3.23 6.88 5.17
C ASN A 58 4.22 7.08 6.33
N GLY A 59 4.95 6.03 6.70
CA GLY A 59 5.98 6.07 7.74
C GLY A 59 6.04 4.76 8.51
N GLY A 60 6.21 4.82 9.82
CA GLY A 60 5.93 3.71 10.72
C GLY A 60 4.42 3.50 10.79
N GLU A 61 3.74 4.30 11.64
CA GLU A 61 2.29 4.43 11.67
C GLU A 61 1.92 5.92 11.71
N PRO A 62 1.35 6.48 10.64
CA PRO A 62 1.04 7.91 10.57
C PRO A 62 0.15 8.41 11.71
N PHE A 63 -0.77 7.58 12.21
CA PHE A 63 -1.64 7.94 13.33
C PHE A 63 -0.96 7.88 14.70
N LEU A 64 0.37 7.75 14.74
CA LEU A 64 1.18 8.02 15.92
C LEU A 64 1.93 9.35 15.84
N HIS A 65 1.88 10.02 14.70
CA HIS A 65 2.43 11.37 14.55
C HIS A 65 1.67 12.35 15.44
N SER A 66 2.40 13.19 16.18
CA SER A 66 1.82 14.10 17.20
C SER A 66 0.77 15.07 16.63
N ASN A 67 0.89 15.46 15.37
CA ASN A 67 -0.01 16.41 14.69
C ASN A 67 -0.55 15.87 13.36
N ILE A 68 -0.90 14.59 13.29
CA ILE A 68 -1.45 14.00 12.06
C ILE A 68 -2.72 14.73 11.57
N ILE A 69 -3.58 15.14 12.47
CA ILE A 69 -4.81 15.87 12.13
C ILE A 69 -4.50 17.22 11.46
N GLY A 70 -3.48 17.92 11.93
CA GLY A 70 -3.01 19.17 11.31
C GLY A 70 -2.51 18.93 9.88
N ILE A 71 -1.73 17.88 9.67
CA ILE A 71 -1.26 17.45 8.35
C ILE A 71 -2.45 17.17 7.42
N LEU A 72 -3.41 16.35 7.83
CA LEU A 72 -4.57 16.00 7.01
C LEU A 72 -5.43 17.23 6.72
N LYS A 73 -5.65 18.13 7.68
CA LYS A 73 -6.39 19.37 7.46
C LYS A 73 -5.67 20.32 6.49
N SER A 74 -4.33 20.33 6.47
CA SER A 74 -3.59 21.15 5.50
C SER A 74 -3.79 20.62 4.06
N LEU A 75 -3.82 19.31 3.87
CA LEU A 75 -4.10 18.66 2.59
C LEU A 75 -5.55 18.90 2.14
N LYS A 76 -6.50 18.92 3.07
CA LYS A 76 -7.91 19.30 2.77
C LYS A 76 -8.02 20.68 2.14
N LYS A 77 -7.26 21.65 2.65
CA LYS A 77 -7.26 23.02 2.10
C LYS A 77 -6.74 23.07 0.66
N ILE A 78 -5.82 22.16 0.30
CA ILE A 78 -5.28 22.06 -1.06
C ILE A 78 -6.26 21.33 -1.98
N GLY A 79 -7.01 20.36 -1.46
CA GLY A 79 -7.95 19.53 -2.22
C GLY A 79 -7.28 18.50 -3.13
N CYS A 80 -6.05 18.09 -2.83
CA CYS A 80 -5.32 17.05 -3.57
C CYS A 80 -5.79 15.65 -3.17
N GLU A 81 -5.58 14.67 -4.05
CA GLU A 81 -5.79 13.26 -3.73
C GLU A 81 -4.79 12.83 -2.65
N THR A 82 -5.29 12.33 -1.52
CA THR A 82 -4.47 11.94 -0.38
C THR A 82 -4.64 10.45 -0.07
N LEU A 83 -3.56 9.66 -0.22
CA LEU A 83 -3.52 8.27 0.20
C LEU A 83 -2.85 8.18 1.57
N ILE A 84 -3.46 7.43 2.48
CA ILE A 84 -2.97 7.24 3.84
C ILE A 84 -2.71 5.74 4.05
N TYR A 85 -1.43 5.36 4.09
CA TYR A 85 -1.03 4.01 4.47
C TYR A 85 -0.98 3.92 5.98
N THR A 86 -1.83 3.10 6.56
CA THR A 86 -1.92 2.93 8.02
C THR A 86 -2.18 1.47 8.36
N ASN A 87 -1.68 1.00 9.50
CA ASN A 87 -2.02 -0.32 10.00
C ASN A 87 -3.49 -0.42 10.50
N GLY A 88 -4.20 0.69 10.53
CA GLY A 88 -5.60 0.76 10.84
C GLY A 88 -5.98 0.55 12.31
N ARG A 89 -5.00 0.47 13.24
CA ARG A 89 -5.28 0.10 14.64
C ARG A 89 -5.89 1.22 15.49
N ARG A 90 -5.78 2.47 15.07
CA ARG A 90 -6.15 3.61 15.91
C ARG A 90 -7.11 4.62 15.28
N LEU A 91 -7.61 4.39 14.07
CA LEU A 91 -8.41 5.38 13.35
C LEU A 91 -9.67 5.81 14.16
N PHE A 92 -10.30 4.88 14.85
CA PHE A 92 -11.47 5.15 15.68
C PHE A 92 -11.20 6.05 16.91
N GLN A 93 -9.94 6.38 17.19
CA GLN A 93 -9.54 7.27 18.29
C GLN A 93 -9.46 8.74 17.86
N TYR A 94 -9.63 9.04 16.58
CA TYR A 94 -9.49 10.38 16.01
C TYR A 94 -10.83 10.88 15.44
N ASP A 95 -11.08 12.17 15.56
CA ASP A 95 -12.15 12.80 14.80
C ASP A 95 -11.69 13.01 13.35
N LEU A 96 -12.17 12.16 12.46
CA LEU A 96 -11.90 12.16 11.03
C LEU A 96 -13.13 12.60 10.21
N SER A 97 -14.14 13.16 10.84
CA SER A 97 -15.41 13.57 10.20
C SER A 97 -15.23 14.61 9.09
N PHE A 98 -14.10 15.32 9.09
CA PHE A 98 -13.76 16.29 8.05
C PHE A 98 -13.25 15.67 6.73
N LEU A 99 -12.94 14.38 6.70
CA LEU A 99 -12.45 13.70 5.49
C LEU A 99 -13.58 13.51 4.46
N ASP A 100 -13.18 13.48 3.19
CA ASP A 100 -14.05 13.28 2.05
C ASP A 100 -13.41 12.35 1.00
N LYS A 101 -14.01 12.21 -0.17
CA LYS A 101 -13.55 11.32 -1.26
C LYS A 101 -12.17 11.65 -1.84
N HIS A 102 -11.54 12.76 -1.45
CA HIS A 102 -10.15 13.02 -1.79
C HIS A 102 -9.20 12.18 -0.92
N TYR A 103 -9.70 11.65 0.20
CA TYR A 103 -8.92 10.81 1.11
C TYR A 103 -9.19 9.33 0.87
N ARG A 104 -8.11 8.58 0.88
CA ARG A 104 -8.12 7.13 0.70
C ARG A 104 -7.28 6.47 1.77
N PHE A 105 -7.89 5.60 2.55
CA PHE A 105 -7.17 4.73 3.46
C PHE A 105 -6.71 3.47 2.72
N VAL A 106 -5.46 3.08 2.92
CA VAL A 106 -4.89 1.82 2.43
C VAL A 106 -4.46 1.02 3.66
N ILE A 107 -5.26 0.00 4.00
CA ILE A 107 -5.09 -0.77 5.24
C ILE A 107 -4.63 -2.19 4.91
N PRO A 108 -3.47 -2.65 5.42
CA PRO A 108 -2.98 -4.00 5.17
C PRO A 108 -3.77 -5.04 5.94
N VAL A 109 -4.17 -6.11 5.25
CA VAL A 109 -4.75 -7.31 5.84
C VAL A 109 -3.80 -8.48 5.58
N HIS A 110 -3.26 -9.06 6.65
CA HIS A 110 -2.25 -10.12 6.57
C HIS A 110 -2.84 -11.53 6.63
N GLY A 111 -4.16 -11.66 6.76
CA GLY A 111 -4.88 -12.91 6.88
C GLY A 111 -6.06 -12.81 7.85
N HIS A 112 -6.60 -13.95 8.24
CA HIS A 112 -7.58 -14.03 9.32
C HIS A 112 -6.96 -13.60 10.67
N GLU A 113 -7.77 -13.43 11.69
CA GLU A 113 -7.37 -12.86 13.01
C GLU A 113 -6.04 -13.41 13.54
N LYS A 114 -5.95 -14.73 13.71
CA LYS A 114 -4.73 -15.34 14.29
C LYS A 114 -3.49 -15.13 13.44
N LEU A 115 -3.63 -15.20 12.11
CA LEU A 115 -2.53 -14.97 11.19
C LEU A 115 -2.12 -13.49 11.19
N HIS A 116 -3.09 -12.58 11.13
CA HIS A 116 -2.84 -11.14 11.17
C HIS A 116 -2.09 -10.74 12.45
N ASP A 117 -2.58 -11.17 13.62
CA ASP A 117 -1.95 -10.88 14.92
C ASP A 117 -0.55 -11.46 15.02
N SER A 118 -0.33 -12.68 14.50
CA SER A 118 1.00 -13.30 14.48
C SER A 118 2.00 -12.54 13.61
N ILE A 119 1.56 -12.02 12.47
CA ILE A 119 2.42 -11.26 11.56
C ILE A 119 2.72 -9.87 12.13
N THR A 120 1.74 -9.18 12.68
CA THR A 120 1.95 -7.87 13.30
C THR A 120 2.68 -7.94 14.62
N LYS A 121 2.77 -9.15 15.21
CA LYS A 121 3.30 -9.44 16.56
C LYS A 121 2.56 -8.68 17.66
N ILE A 122 1.31 -8.36 17.44
CA ILE A 122 0.46 -7.66 18.38
C ILE A 122 -0.85 -8.44 18.54
N LYS A 123 -1.09 -8.95 19.73
CA LYS A 123 -2.37 -9.54 20.11
C LYS A 123 -3.45 -8.46 20.03
N SER A 124 -4.58 -8.75 19.44
CA SER A 124 -5.68 -7.82 19.19
C SER A 124 -5.50 -6.84 18.02
N SER A 125 -4.41 -6.89 17.28
CA SER A 125 -4.19 -6.03 16.10
C SER A 125 -5.33 -6.14 15.10
N PHE A 126 -5.80 -7.35 14.83
CA PHE A 126 -6.92 -7.61 13.96
C PHE A 126 -8.22 -6.96 14.48
N ALA A 127 -8.55 -7.16 15.75
CA ALA A 127 -9.77 -6.62 16.35
C ALA A 127 -9.76 -5.06 16.37
N GLU A 128 -8.60 -4.45 16.61
CA GLU A 128 -8.43 -2.99 16.55
C GLU A 128 -8.61 -2.46 15.11
N MET A 129 -8.06 -3.17 14.13
CA MET A 129 -8.23 -2.87 12.72
C MET A 129 -9.71 -2.95 12.31
N ILE A 130 -10.46 -3.98 12.74
CA ILE A 130 -11.91 -4.11 12.48
C ILE A 130 -12.69 -2.94 13.06
N LYS A 131 -12.41 -2.53 14.30
CA LYS A 131 -13.03 -1.32 14.88
C LYS A 131 -12.78 -0.08 14.03
N SER A 132 -11.59 0.05 13.45
CA SER A 132 -11.29 1.17 12.57
C SER A 132 -12.05 1.09 11.25
N PHE A 133 -12.22 -0.09 10.66
CA PHE A 133 -13.09 -0.27 9.50
C PHE A 133 -14.54 0.11 9.81
N ASP A 134 -15.05 -0.30 10.98
CA ASP A 134 -16.41 0.05 11.43
C ASP A 134 -16.58 1.56 11.60
N TYR A 135 -15.54 2.26 11.98
CA TYR A 135 -15.57 3.71 12.09
C TYR A 135 -15.46 4.39 10.72
N ILE A 136 -14.43 4.07 9.93
CA ILE A 136 -14.20 4.78 8.66
C ILE A 136 -15.26 4.51 7.60
N LYS A 137 -16.01 3.38 7.66
CA LYS A 137 -17.15 3.13 6.77
C LYS A 137 -18.28 4.15 6.95
N THR A 138 -18.32 4.89 8.07
CA THR A 138 -19.30 5.95 8.32
C THR A 138 -18.86 7.30 7.73
N LEU A 139 -17.64 7.41 7.22
CA LEU A 139 -17.07 8.62 6.65
C LEU A 139 -17.21 8.64 5.13
N ASP A 140 -17.21 9.84 4.54
CA ASP A 140 -17.24 10.01 3.07
C ASP A 140 -15.83 9.89 2.45
N CYS A 141 -15.11 8.82 2.78
CA CYS A 141 -13.75 8.57 2.28
C CYS A 141 -13.66 7.25 1.49
N LEU A 142 -12.55 7.08 0.77
CA LEU A 142 -12.29 5.85 0.04
C LEU A 142 -11.52 4.85 0.90
N ILE A 143 -11.89 3.58 0.81
CA ILE A 143 -11.32 2.48 1.59
C ILE A 143 -10.73 1.45 0.63
N ASP A 144 -9.40 1.33 0.66
CA ASP A 144 -8.65 0.29 -0.01
C ASP A 144 -8.12 -0.71 1.04
N VAL A 145 -8.06 -1.95 0.65
CA VAL A 145 -7.38 -2.99 1.43
C VAL A 145 -6.13 -3.45 0.69
N LYS A 146 -5.02 -3.61 1.41
CA LYS A 146 -3.78 -4.18 0.88
C LYS A 146 -3.58 -5.59 1.40
N VAL A 147 -3.77 -6.59 0.54
CA VAL A 147 -3.49 -8.00 0.85
C VAL A 147 -2.02 -8.27 0.56
N ILE A 148 -1.26 -8.65 1.59
CA ILE A 148 0.13 -9.04 1.42
C ILE A 148 0.18 -10.57 1.39
N VAL A 149 0.44 -11.12 0.21
CA VAL A 149 0.67 -12.55 0.02
C VAL A 149 1.95 -12.93 0.76
N ASN A 150 1.78 -13.47 1.96
CA ASN A 150 2.87 -13.86 2.84
C ASN A 150 3.22 -15.34 2.66
N ASN A 151 4.27 -15.78 3.31
CA ASN A 151 4.77 -17.16 3.23
C ASN A 151 3.77 -18.22 3.72
N VAL A 152 2.90 -17.87 4.67
CA VAL A 152 1.88 -18.79 5.20
C VAL A 152 0.80 -19.01 4.14
N MET A 153 0.27 -17.96 3.54
CA MET A 153 -0.68 -18.04 2.41
C MET A 153 -0.05 -18.76 1.22
N ALA A 154 1.21 -18.46 0.92
CA ALA A 154 1.92 -19.04 -0.21
C ALA A 154 2.16 -20.55 -0.10
N SER A 155 2.18 -21.09 1.11
CA SER A 155 2.36 -22.52 1.41
C SER A 155 1.06 -23.26 1.72
N ASN A 156 -0.05 -22.55 2.00
CA ASN A 156 -1.30 -23.16 2.42
C ASN A 156 -2.51 -22.44 1.83
N GLU A 157 -3.20 -23.10 0.90
CA GLU A 157 -4.38 -22.56 0.21
C GLU A 157 -5.56 -22.28 1.17
N ILE A 158 -5.70 -23.06 2.24
CA ILE A 158 -6.75 -22.84 3.26
C ILE A 158 -6.58 -21.44 3.90
N GLU A 159 -5.36 -20.95 4.05
CA GLU A 159 -5.11 -19.62 4.59
C GLU A 159 -5.51 -18.51 3.61
N VAL A 160 -5.44 -18.75 2.31
CA VAL A 160 -5.97 -17.86 1.29
C VAL A 160 -7.50 -17.80 1.37
N GLU A 161 -8.17 -18.96 1.46
CA GLU A 161 -9.63 -19.05 1.59
C GLU A 161 -10.13 -18.35 2.88
N ARG A 162 -9.48 -18.60 4.02
CA ARG A 162 -9.81 -17.92 5.29
C ARG A 162 -9.63 -16.41 5.19
N THR A 163 -8.63 -15.97 4.46
CA THR A 163 -8.39 -14.54 4.24
C THR A 163 -9.48 -13.95 3.36
N LEU A 164 -9.92 -14.66 2.31
CA LEU A 164 -11.03 -14.22 1.47
C LEU A 164 -12.32 -14.05 2.28
N LEU A 165 -12.62 -14.96 3.20
CA LEU A 165 -13.81 -14.85 4.08
C LEU A 165 -13.77 -13.58 4.94
N VAL A 166 -12.59 -13.17 5.40
CA VAL A 166 -12.42 -11.92 6.13
C VAL A 166 -12.64 -10.73 5.19
N LEU A 167 -11.96 -10.73 4.06
CA LEU A 167 -11.98 -9.63 3.10
C LEU A 167 -13.38 -9.37 2.54
N ASP A 168 -14.20 -10.41 2.43
CA ASP A 168 -15.60 -10.33 1.96
C ASP A 168 -16.50 -9.51 2.89
N GLN A 169 -16.15 -9.44 4.17
CA GLN A 169 -16.89 -8.72 5.19
C GLN A 169 -16.40 -7.28 5.42
N LEU A 170 -15.28 -6.89 4.83
CA LEU A 170 -14.74 -5.56 4.99
C LEU A 170 -15.45 -4.54 4.11
N PRO A 171 -15.60 -3.28 4.57
CA PRO A 171 -16.32 -2.24 3.85
C PRO A 171 -15.45 -1.60 2.75
N ILE A 172 -14.85 -2.42 1.89
CA ILE A 172 -14.01 -1.96 0.78
C ILE A 172 -14.93 -1.28 -0.25
N ASN A 173 -14.68 -0.02 -0.53
CA ASN A 173 -15.52 0.77 -1.44
C ASN A 173 -14.77 1.32 -2.66
N HIS A 174 -13.45 1.04 -2.80
CA HIS A 174 -12.67 1.57 -3.90
C HIS A 174 -11.74 0.52 -4.53
N ALA A 175 -10.73 -0.01 -3.81
CA ALA A 175 -9.77 -0.94 -4.43
C ALA A 175 -9.25 -2.02 -3.49
N VAL A 176 -8.82 -3.13 -4.09
CA VAL A 176 -8.03 -4.18 -3.43
C VAL A 176 -6.63 -4.20 -4.04
N HIS A 177 -5.63 -4.03 -3.21
CA HIS A 177 -4.23 -4.11 -3.57
C HIS A 177 -3.70 -5.51 -3.20
N ILE A 178 -3.14 -6.22 -4.16
CA ILE A 178 -2.54 -7.54 -3.93
C ILE A 178 -1.05 -7.41 -4.18
N THR A 179 -0.24 -7.70 -3.17
CA THR A 179 1.22 -7.58 -3.27
C THR A 179 1.91 -8.80 -2.70
N LYS A 180 3.03 -9.17 -3.28
CA LYS A 180 3.92 -10.18 -2.72
C LYS A 180 4.64 -9.60 -1.49
N MET A 181 4.82 -10.42 -0.45
CA MET A 181 5.65 -10.07 0.70
C MET A 181 7.06 -9.68 0.26
N ALA A 182 7.55 -8.55 0.77
CA ALA A 182 8.91 -8.12 0.53
C ALA A 182 9.92 -9.07 1.19
N ASP A 183 10.99 -9.36 0.45
CA ASP A 183 12.12 -10.13 0.97
C ASP A 183 13.09 -9.16 1.65
N THR A 184 13.10 -9.17 2.97
CA THR A 184 13.84 -8.21 3.79
C THR A 184 14.73 -8.95 4.80
N ILE A 185 15.75 -8.26 5.31
CA ILE A 185 16.60 -8.79 6.39
C ILE A 185 15.75 -9.20 7.60
N ILE A 186 14.68 -8.45 7.91
CA ILE A 186 13.81 -8.77 9.03
C ILE A 186 12.94 -9.98 8.77
N SER A 187 12.50 -10.21 7.53
CA SER A 187 11.75 -11.43 7.20
C SER A 187 12.61 -12.68 7.42
N HIS A 188 13.87 -12.65 7.03
CA HIS A 188 14.82 -13.74 7.32
C HIS A 188 15.05 -13.93 8.81
N LYS A 189 15.28 -12.86 9.58
CA LYS A 189 15.45 -12.92 11.04
C LYS A 189 14.21 -13.48 11.76
N ASN A 190 13.02 -13.27 11.20
CA ASN A 190 11.77 -13.78 11.77
C ASN A 190 11.36 -15.15 11.20
N ASN A 191 12.26 -15.85 10.52
CA ASN A 191 11.98 -17.13 9.86
C ASN A 191 10.76 -17.09 8.93
N CYS A 192 10.57 -15.96 8.23
CA CYS A 192 9.58 -15.82 7.17
C CYS A 192 10.28 -16.11 5.84
N PRO A 193 10.18 -17.34 5.30
CA PRO A 193 10.82 -17.66 4.03
C PRO A 193 10.25 -16.82 2.90
N SER A 194 11.11 -16.51 1.94
CA SER A 194 10.76 -15.72 0.76
C SER A 194 9.62 -16.38 -0.02
N VAL A 195 8.71 -15.56 -0.50
CA VAL A 195 7.63 -16.00 -1.38
C VAL A 195 8.13 -15.90 -2.84
N THR A 196 8.15 -17.01 -3.54
CA THR A 196 8.52 -17.01 -4.96
C THR A 196 7.43 -16.33 -5.82
N HIS A 197 7.82 -15.83 -6.99
CA HIS A 197 6.84 -15.24 -7.92
C HIS A 197 5.75 -16.22 -8.34
N ARG A 198 6.07 -17.53 -8.48
CA ARG A 198 5.08 -18.58 -8.81
C ARG A 198 4.07 -18.77 -7.68
N GLN A 199 4.51 -18.80 -6.43
CA GLN A 199 3.63 -18.89 -5.28
C GLN A 199 2.74 -17.65 -5.15
N ALA A 200 3.34 -16.47 -5.29
CA ALA A 200 2.61 -15.21 -5.28
C ALA A 200 1.55 -15.15 -6.39
N ALA A 201 1.89 -15.55 -7.61
CA ALA A 201 0.96 -15.57 -8.73
C ALA A 201 -0.24 -16.49 -8.49
N ARG A 202 -0.02 -17.69 -7.92
CA ARG A 202 -1.11 -18.60 -7.55
C ARG A 202 -2.09 -17.96 -6.58
N CYS A 203 -1.60 -17.40 -5.48
CA CYS A 203 -2.45 -16.70 -4.51
C CYS A 203 -3.13 -15.48 -5.13
N THR A 204 -2.39 -14.70 -5.93
CA THR A 204 -2.92 -13.51 -6.61
C THR A 204 -4.07 -13.87 -7.54
N ASN A 205 -3.97 -14.96 -8.31
CA ASN A 205 -5.05 -15.43 -9.17
C ASN A 205 -6.30 -15.78 -8.36
N THR A 206 -6.16 -16.40 -7.19
CA THR A 206 -7.30 -16.73 -6.31
C THR A 206 -7.98 -15.45 -5.82
N PHE A 207 -7.23 -14.48 -5.33
CA PHE A 207 -7.77 -13.17 -4.92
C PHE A 207 -8.38 -12.41 -6.11
N PHE A 208 -7.72 -12.41 -7.25
CA PHE A 208 -8.21 -11.76 -8.47
C PHE A 208 -9.56 -12.34 -8.90
N ASN A 209 -9.67 -13.65 -9.03
CA ASN A 209 -10.91 -14.33 -9.43
C ASN A 209 -12.07 -14.03 -8.47
N PHE A 210 -11.77 -13.90 -7.19
CA PHE A 210 -12.77 -13.53 -6.19
C PHE A 210 -13.29 -12.10 -6.38
N TYR A 211 -12.40 -11.15 -6.70
CA TYR A 211 -12.77 -9.74 -6.77
C TYR A 211 -13.21 -9.24 -8.14
N VAL A 212 -12.88 -9.95 -9.21
CA VAL A 212 -13.18 -9.51 -10.59
C VAL A 212 -14.68 -9.23 -10.81
N SER A 213 -15.56 -9.95 -10.12
CA SER A 213 -17.00 -9.77 -10.20
C SER A 213 -17.59 -8.70 -9.26
N LYS A 214 -16.78 -8.13 -8.37
CA LYS A 214 -17.26 -7.22 -7.29
C LYS A 214 -17.25 -5.73 -7.64
N ASN A 215 -16.99 -5.38 -8.89
CA ASN A 215 -16.90 -3.98 -9.35
C ASN A 215 -15.93 -3.10 -8.51
N LEU A 216 -14.88 -3.72 -7.98
CA LEU A 216 -13.79 -3.05 -7.29
C LEU A 216 -12.58 -2.97 -8.21
N LYS A 217 -11.78 -1.92 -8.04
CA LYS A 217 -10.47 -1.86 -8.67
C LYS A 217 -9.55 -2.90 -8.05
N ILE A 218 -8.80 -3.59 -8.87
CA ILE A 218 -7.80 -4.57 -8.41
C ILE A 218 -6.44 -4.06 -8.84
N LYS A 219 -5.53 -3.90 -7.89
CA LYS A 219 -4.14 -3.49 -8.11
C LYS A 219 -3.22 -4.61 -7.70
N ILE A 220 -2.33 -5.00 -8.57
CA ILE A 220 -1.39 -6.10 -8.36
C ILE A 220 0.03 -5.55 -8.37
N PHE A 221 0.80 -5.89 -7.33
CA PHE A 221 2.16 -5.43 -7.09
C PHE A 221 3.12 -6.60 -6.94
N ASP A 222 4.36 -6.40 -7.32
CA ASP A 222 5.49 -7.31 -7.03
C ASP A 222 5.27 -8.77 -7.45
N THR A 223 4.40 -9.02 -8.43
CA THR A 223 4.09 -10.36 -8.94
C THR A 223 4.39 -10.43 -10.43
N CYS A 224 5.03 -11.51 -10.86
CA CYS A 224 5.37 -11.72 -12.27
C CYS A 224 4.08 -11.87 -13.12
N VAL A 225 3.82 -10.94 -14.00
CA VAL A 225 2.61 -10.90 -14.85
C VAL A 225 2.50 -12.14 -15.75
N LYS A 226 3.63 -12.67 -16.25
CA LYS A 226 3.65 -13.89 -17.07
C LYS A 226 3.09 -15.12 -16.35
N LEU A 227 3.17 -15.15 -15.02
CA LEU A 227 2.68 -16.25 -14.19
C LEU A 227 1.21 -16.08 -13.77
N LEU A 228 0.62 -14.92 -14.04
CA LEU A 228 -0.79 -14.70 -13.80
C LEU A 228 -1.60 -15.31 -14.96
N CYS A 229 -2.65 -16.05 -14.63
CA CYS A 229 -3.62 -16.57 -15.62
C CYS A 229 -4.55 -15.44 -16.07
N LEU A 230 -3.98 -14.40 -16.66
CA LEU A 230 -4.70 -13.26 -17.18
C LEU A 230 -4.74 -13.40 -18.70
N ASP A 231 -5.91 -13.14 -19.29
CA ASP A 231 -6.08 -13.16 -20.75
C ASP A 231 -5.06 -12.26 -21.46
N ASP A 232 -4.66 -12.66 -22.67
CA ASP A 232 -3.66 -11.94 -23.47
C ASP A 232 -4.12 -10.52 -23.91
N ASN A 233 -5.36 -10.15 -23.61
CA ASN A 233 -5.94 -8.83 -23.84
C ASN A 233 -5.57 -7.77 -22.77
N ILE A 234 -4.42 -7.91 -22.13
CA ILE A 234 -3.88 -6.85 -21.27
C ILE A 234 -3.45 -5.69 -22.17
N LEU A 235 -4.36 -4.74 -22.36
CA LEU A 235 -4.01 -3.46 -22.97
C LEU A 235 -3.21 -2.66 -21.95
N CYS A 236 -1.90 -2.60 -22.16
CA CYS A 236 -1.09 -1.59 -21.52
C CYS A 236 -1.48 -0.24 -22.12
N MET A 237 -2.20 0.56 -21.38
CA MET A 237 -2.23 1.98 -21.67
C MET A 237 -0.92 2.57 -21.18
N ASP A 238 -0.28 3.36 -22.03
CA ASP A 238 0.95 4.07 -21.66
C ASP A 238 0.75 4.76 -20.32
N CYS A 239 1.61 4.42 -19.41
CA CYS A 239 1.62 5.05 -18.10
C CYS A 239 2.07 6.49 -18.31
N PRO A 240 1.27 7.49 -17.95
CA PRO A 240 1.76 8.84 -18.00
C PRO A 240 3.01 8.94 -17.12
N ASP A 241 4.06 9.56 -17.64
CA ASP A 241 5.26 9.84 -16.87
C ASP A 241 4.85 10.48 -15.54
N ALA A 242 5.24 9.88 -14.44
CA ALA A 242 5.01 10.43 -13.11
C ALA A 242 6.32 10.92 -12.52
N GLN A 243 6.28 12.06 -11.89
CA GLN A 243 7.37 12.58 -11.09
C GLN A 243 7.07 12.32 -9.62
N VAL A 244 7.96 11.61 -8.94
CA VAL A 244 7.81 11.25 -7.53
C VAL A 244 8.75 12.11 -6.69
N PHE A 245 8.19 12.74 -5.68
CA PHE A 245 8.90 13.54 -4.69
C PHE A 245 8.82 12.82 -3.35
N PHE A 246 9.95 12.56 -2.74
CA PHE A 246 10.01 11.94 -1.42
C PHE A 246 10.47 12.95 -0.38
N LYS A 247 9.87 12.90 0.81
CA LYS A 247 10.24 13.69 1.98
C LYS A 247 10.06 12.90 3.26
N ASP A 248 11.08 12.89 4.10
CA ASP A 248 10.97 12.63 5.54
C ASP A 248 11.53 13.82 6.32
N ASN A 249 11.72 13.70 7.63
CA ASN A 249 12.24 14.80 8.43
C ASN A 249 13.69 15.20 8.12
N ALA A 250 14.48 14.27 7.57
CA ALA A 250 15.92 14.43 7.34
C ALA A 250 16.30 14.53 5.87
N HIS A 251 15.50 13.94 4.97
CA HIS A 251 15.85 13.76 3.57
C HIS A 251 14.78 14.25 2.62
N GLU A 252 15.24 14.82 1.51
CA GLU A 252 14.41 15.14 0.36
C GLU A 252 15.09 14.61 -0.89
N TRP A 253 14.36 13.90 -1.74
CA TRP A 253 14.81 13.56 -3.08
C TRP A 253 13.64 13.44 -4.03
N ASN A 254 13.91 13.65 -5.29
CA ASN A 254 12.99 13.34 -6.36
C ASN A 254 13.64 12.33 -7.29
N PHE A 255 12.82 11.55 -7.96
CA PHE A 255 13.30 10.65 -8.99
C PHE A 255 12.25 10.52 -10.09
N GLU A 256 12.76 10.41 -11.30
CA GLU A 256 11.95 10.01 -12.44
C GLU A 256 11.93 8.50 -12.51
N CYS A 257 10.76 7.97 -12.80
CA CYS A 257 10.57 6.52 -12.78
C CYS A 257 11.42 5.79 -13.81
N TYR A 258 12.26 4.90 -13.39
CA TYR A 258 12.44 3.50 -13.70
C TYR A 258 13.62 3.04 -14.53
N THR A 259 14.40 2.20 -13.85
CA THR A 259 15.27 1.25 -14.52
C THR A 259 14.66 -0.15 -14.44
N PRO A 260 14.27 -0.77 -15.54
CA PRO A 260 13.79 -2.14 -15.56
C PRO A 260 14.85 -3.13 -15.13
N VAL A 261 14.47 -4.24 -14.50
CA VAL A 261 15.41 -5.34 -14.18
C VAL A 261 15.93 -5.95 -15.49
N LEU A 262 17.24 -5.82 -15.71
CA LEU A 262 17.90 -6.19 -16.98
C LEU A 262 17.69 -7.67 -17.36
N GLU A 263 17.58 -8.56 -16.38
CA GLU A 263 17.45 -10.00 -16.60
C GLU A 263 16.14 -10.41 -17.29
N CYS A 264 15.08 -9.67 -17.11
CA CYS A 264 13.81 -9.94 -17.77
C CYS A 264 13.70 -9.28 -19.16
N ARG A 265 14.52 -8.27 -19.43
CA ARG A 265 14.38 -7.40 -20.61
C ARG A 265 14.57 -8.12 -21.94
N SER A 266 15.40 -9.14 -21.98
CA SER A 266 15.76 -9.87 -23.19
C SER A 266 14.97 -11.15 -23.42
N SER A 267 14.25 -11.66 -22.41
CA SER A 267 13.70 -13.01 -22.42
C SER A 267 12.21 -13.10 -22.10
N CYS A 268 11.56 -11.99 -21.75
CA CYS A 268 10.16 -12.00 -21.36
C CYS A 268 9.29 -11.22 -22.34
N GLU A 269 8.36 -11.88 -23.01
CA GLU A 269 7.42 -11.29 -23.95
C GLU A 269 6.49 -10.23 -23.31
N LYS A 270 6.19 -10.39 -22.00
CA LYS A 270 5.34 -9.49 -21.22
C LYS A 270 6.15 -8.45 -20.44
N TYR A 271 7.41 -8.22 -20.81
CA TYR A 271 8.31 -7.32 -20.10
C TYR A 271 7.77 -5.89 -19.98
N SER A 272 7.20 -5.34 -21.05
CA SER A 272 6.62 -3.99 -21.07
C SER A 272 5.44 -3.80 -20.11
N PHE A 273 4.83 -4.89 -19.66
CA PHE A 273 3.72 -4.89 -18.70
C PHE A 273 4.13 -5.34 -17.30
N CYS A 274 5.37 -5.86 -17.15
CA CYS A 274 5.81 -6.47 -15.92
C CYS A 274 6.40 -5.42 -14.99
N TYR A 275 5.74 -5.16 -13.90
CA TYR A 275 6.28 -4.24 -12.90
C TYR A 275 7.11 -4.94 -11.81
N SER A 276 7.19 -6.27 -11.79
CA SER A 276 8.26 -6.94 -11.05
C SER A 276 9.63 -6.71 -11.69
N ALA A 277 9.66 -6.30 -12.97
CA ALA A 277 10.85 -5.87 -13.70
C ALA A 277 11.07 -4.34 -13.63
N VAL A 278 10.22 -3.62 -12.94
CA VAL A 278 10.21 -2.16 -12.85
C VAL A 278 10.09 -1.83 -11.37
N SER A 279 10.75 -0.83 -10.89
CA SER A 279 10.79 -0.48 -9.47
C SER A 279 9.39 -0.31 -8.83
N ASN A 280 9.34 -0.29 -7.52
CA ASN A 280 8.20 -0.40 -6.60
C ASN A 280 6.97 0.52 -6.82
N TYR A 281 6.88 1.26 -7.92
CA TYR A 281 5.83 2.26 -8.15
C TYR A 281 4.91 1.95 -9.33
N ASN A 282 5.16 0.89 -10.07
CA ASN A 282 4.26 0.46 -11.14
C ASN A 282 3.27 -0.58 -10.63
N VAL A 283 2.03 -0.32 -10.88
CA VAL A 283 0.89 -1.12 -10.46
C VAL A 283 0.16 -1.62 -11.70
N LEU A 284 -0.16 -2.88 -11.75
CA LEU A 284 -1.14 -3.39 -12.68
C LEU A 284 -2.53 -3.19 -12.07
N GLU A 285 -3.31 -2.30 -12.65
CA GLU A 285 -4.66 -2.00 -12.19
C GLU A 285 -5.69 -2.65 -13.11
N TYR A 286 -6.62 -3.42 -12.55
CA TYR A 286 -7.78 -3.92 -13.26
C TYR A 286 -9.00 -3.05 -12.96
N ASN A 287 -9.65 -2.54 -14.00
CA ASN A 287 -10.86 -1.74 -13.87
C ASN A 287 -11.75 -1.92 -15.12
N ASN A 288 -13.06 -2.14 -14.91
CA ASN A 288 -14.06 -2.25 -15.97
C ASN A 288 -13.68 -3.24 -17.10
N GLY A 289 -13.21 -4.44 -16.73
CA GLY A 289 -12.87 -5.49 -17.69
C GLY A 289 -11.54 -5.32 -18.40
N LYS A 290 -10.70 -4.35 -18.02
CA LYS A 290 -9.41 -4.09 -18.65
C LYS A 290 -8.31 -3.93 -17.61
N PHE A 291 -7.08 -4.32 -18.00
CA PHE A 291 -5.88 -4.03 -17.23
C PHE A 291 -5.23 -2.75 -17.70
N TYR A 292 -4.76 -1.99 -16.75
CA TYR A 292 -4.01 -0.75 -16.97
C TYR A 292 -2.72 -0.82 -16.16
N LYS A 293 -1.65 -0.25 -16.70
CA LYS A 293 -0.46 0.03 -15.93
C LYS A 293 -0.71 1.33 -15.18
N GLY A 294 -0.76 1.27 -13.85
CA GLY A 294 -1.05 2.42 -12.98
C GLY A 294 0.13 2.80 -12.10
N PHE A 295 0.06 3.96 -11.47
CA PHE A 295 0.97 4.39 -10.40
C PHE A 295 0.20 4.48 -9.09
N GLU A 296 0.86 4.17 -8.00
CA GLU A 296 0.46 4.61 -6.68
C GLU A 296 0.94 5.99 -6.37
#